data_4e662dc86f97ed95f78058dce965e34d
#
_entry.id   4e662dc86f97ed95f78058dce965e34d
#
_cell.length_a   1.000
_cell.length_b   1.000
_cell.length_c   1.000
_cell.angle_alpha   90.00
_cell.angle_beta   90.00
_cell.angle_gamma   90.00
#
_symmetry.space_group_name_H-M   'P 1'
#
loop_
_entity.id
_entity.type
_entity.pdbx_description
1 polymer ?
#
loop_
_entity_poly.entity_id
_entity_poly.type
_entity_poly.pdbx_seq_one_letter_code
_entity_poly.pdbx_strand_id
1 'polypeptide(L)'
;GYRNSYEQILTSFGDLFQNDNDDPPACRTSFVPEGAFFGFCSEDGKFGWSADRIAGQTTAEAEWRTHLPGTFPPGDVYGSGSPTGITYYENGSLPERYQGSLFSCEPAKRQIFRYVPKAEGAGYQLEREVFLHRHGADRMAGAFSDILVSADGVLYVADWYDPMVGGHGAADREHIGKIYRIAPKGFKPARAKLNTAGDMLASPAHNVRFQGFQKFKKQGSAALPQVKQLLNHSNPWIAARAIWLLPHLGQEGIAELRKVPQSHTGKDYRYRAVALRSALRFDKEGLGWSLIEQLQNDPSAHVRRIILTHLRDFSYEKKQEVLLNLALAGPLEDRTYVEAVGLAADGSEDQFWADYSSHRKVSGAKDWDRAAHQLVWRLHGNSMIADMVARMLMPEVSTEDRRELVASLAMNRSLTAYEGMKRVYLKVGNEEVKDLAKQFLVKSVVHRWKDFPVREFLIEQGVIDAKPKPLVQVPKLRTDVGKLKVEKVAKLAGDAEKGKLSAARCYSCHQFDGIGVEFGPNLKGWGK
;
A
#
# COMPACT_ATOMS: atom_id res chain seq x y z
N GLY A 1 7.27 -3.57 3.27
CA GLY A 1 6.22 -4.40 2.82
C GLY A 1 4.92 -4.29 3.57
N TYR A 2 4.08 -5.24 3.29
CA TYR A 2 2.83 -5.49 3.99
C TYR A 2 3.06 -6.37 5.21
N ARG A 3 2.13 -6.35 6.18
CA ARG A 3 2.19 -7.19 7.37
C ARG A 3 1.67 -8.61 7.08
N ASN A 4 0.43 -8.68 6.65
CA ASN A 4 -0.29 -9.94 6.45
C ASN A 4 -1.28 -9.81 5.29
N SER A 5 -0.72 -9.66 4.09
CA SER A 5 -1.49 -9.68 2.85
C SER A 5 -2.30 -10.95 2.74
N TYR A 6 -3.59 -10.85 2.57
CA TYR A 6 -4.44 -12.01 2.37
C TYR A 6 -4.68 -12.26 0.89
N GLU A 7 -5.35 -11.34 0.22
CA GLU A 7 -5.67 -11.48 -1.20
C GLU A 7 -5.44 -10.19 -1.97
N GLN A 8 -5.25 -10.33 -3.26
CA GLN A 8 -5.01 -9.25 -4.20
C GLN A 8 -5.79 -9.47 -5.49
N ILE A 9 -6.20 -8.39 -6.13
CA ILE A 9 -6.96 -8.43 -7.38
C ILE A 9 -6.35 -7.52 -8.43
N LEU A 10 -6.15 -8.05 -9.62
CA LEU A 10 -5.68 -7.33 -10.79
C LEU A 10 -6.87 -6.98 -11.69
N THR A 11 -7.06 -5.71 -12.01
CA THR A 11 -8.09 -5.25 -12.95
C THR A 11 -7.70 -5.58 -14.40
N SER A 12 -8.68 -5.54 -15.32
CA SER A 12 -8.38 -5.70 -16.75
C SER A 12 -7.44 -4.61 -17.30
N PHE A 13 -7.35 -3.46 -16.62
CA PHE A 13 -6.40 -2.40 -16.96
C PHE A 13 -5.00 -2.61 -16.36
N GLY A 14 -4.81 -3.61 -15.51
CA GLY A 14 -3.53 -3.94 -14.89
C GLY A 14 -3.25 -3.20 -13.59
N ASP A 15 -4.24 -2.55 -13.00
CA ASP A 15 -4.11 -1.97 -11.66
C ASP A 15 -4.33 -3.04 -10.60
N LEU A 16 -3.42 -3.09 -9.62
CA LEU A 16 -3.44 -4.04 -8.52
C LEU A 16 -4.00 -3.38 -7.27
N PHE A 17 -4.95 -4.06 -6.63
CA PHE A 17 -5.47 -3.70 -5.31
C PHE A 17 -5.29 -4.86 -4.35
N GLN A 18 -5.08 -4.54 -3.08
CA GLN A 18 -4.78 -5.53 -2.05
C GLN A 18 -5.37 -5.10 -0.72
N ASN A 19 -5.82 -6.06 0.06
CA ASN A 19 -6.11 -5.84 1.47
C ASN A 19 -5.00 -6.42 2.35
N ASP A 20 -4.85 -5.85 3.55
CA ASP A 20 -3.79 -6.23 4.49
C ASP A 20 -4.34 -6.22 5.92
N ASN A 21 -4.19 -7.36 6.57
CA ASN A 21 -4.62 -7.55 7.94
C ASN A 21 -3.54 -7.07 8.91
N ASP A 22 -3.95 -6.20 9.81
CA ASP A 22 -3.14 -5.78 10.94
C ASP A 22 -3.95 -5.81 12.23
N ASP A 23 -3.66 -6.78 13.06
CA ASP A 23 -4.32 -7.01 14.35
C ASP A 23 -3.97 -5.94 15.36
N PRO A 24 -4.92 -5.33 15.85
CA PRO A 24 -5.52 -4.05 15.56
C PRO A 24 -4.48 -2.95 15.70
N PRO A 25 -4.37 -1.87 15.03
CA PRO A 25 -5.48 -1.05 14.62
C PRO A 25 -5.42 -0.54 13.17
N ALA A 26 -4.71 -1.18 12.27
CA ALA A 26 -4.32 -0.55 11.02
C ALA A 26 -4.56 -1.41 9.77
N CYS A 27 -5.60 -2.26 9.78
CA CYS A 27 -6.07 -2.95 8.57
C CYS A 27 -6.38 -1.96 7.46
N ARG A 28 -6.11 -2.33 6.22
CA ARG A 28 -6.24 -1.42 5.09
C ARG A 28 -6.58 -2.11 3.79
N THR A 29 -7.07 -1.30 2.82
CA THR A 29 -7.17 -1.65 1.40
C THR A 29 -6.34 -0.65 0.60
N SER A 30 -5.41 -1.13 -0.22
CA SER A 30 -4.42 -0.32 -0.91
C SER A 30 -4.46 -0.51 -2.42
N PHE A 31 -4.19 0.57 -3.16
CA PHE A 31 -3.70 0.50 -4.53
C PHE A 31 -2.20 0.20 -4.51
N VAL A 32 -1.74 -0.74 -5.33
CA VAL A 32 -0.36 -1.24 -5.30
C VAL A 32 0.35 -0.97 -6.62
N PRO A 33 1.11 0.12 -6.74
CA PRO A 33 2.03 0.33 -7.86
C PRO A 33 3.12 -0.74 -7.91
N GLU A 34 3.63 -1.03 -9.10
CA GLU A 34 4.73 -1.98 -9.25
C GLU A 34 6.00 -1.50 -8.54
N GLY A 35 6.59 -2.35 -7.71
CA GLY A 35 7.77 -2.02 -6.91
C GLY A 35 7.51 -1.18 -5.66
N ALA A 36 6.26 -0.84 -5.37
CA ALA A 36 5.91 -0.04 -4.21
C ALA A 36 6.23 -0.72 -2.88
N PHE A 37 6.70 0.08 -1.92
CA PHE A 37 6.94 -0.33 -0.54
C PHE A 37 5.89 0.31 0.38
N PHE A 38 5.43 -0.45 1.39
CA PHE A 38 4.29 -0.05 2.25
C PHE A 38 4.61 -0.06 3.75
N GLY A 39 5.85 -0.07 4.14
CA GLY A 39 6.34 0.41 5.43
C GLY A 39 6.26 -0.51 6.65
N PHE A 40 5.66 -1.71 6.60
CA PHE A 40 5.53 -2.55 7.81
C PHE A 40 6.88 -2.97 8.44
N CYS A 41 7.90 -3.18 7.64
CA CYS A 41 9.28 -3.37 8.10
C CYS A 41 10.19 -2.25 7.58
N SER A 42 11.44 -2.20 8.01
CA SER A 42 12.45 -1.35 7.37
C SER A 42 12.70 -1.77 5.93
N GLU A 43 13.28 -0.89 5.12
CA GLU A 43 13.57 -1.13 3.70
C GLU A 43 14.46 -2.36 3.47
N ASP A 44 15.33 -2.69 4.43
CA ASP A 44 16.19 -3.88 4.41
C ASP A 44 15.60 -5.11 5.13
N GLY A 45 14.36 -5.00 5.62
CA GLY A 45 13.62 -6.06 6.28
C GLY A 45 14.13 -6.43 7.69
N LYS A 46 15.13 -5.73 8.25
CA LYS A 46 15.76 -6.11 9.54
C LYS A 46 14.97 -5.68 10.76
N PHE A 47 14.19 -4.61 10.64
CA PHE A 47 13.51 -4.00 11.78
C PHE A 47 12.01 -3.91 11.51
N GLY A 48 11.20 -4.28 12.52
CA GLY A 48 9.77 -4.04 12.52
C GLY A 48 9.43 -2.56 12.64
N TRP A 49 8.18 -2.21 12.44
CA TRP A 49 7.69 -0.83 12.44
C TRP A 49 8.00 -0.05 13.72
N SER A 50 8.02 -0.70 14.87
CA SER A 50 8.25 -0.05 16.17
C SER A 50 9.65 0.56 16.30
N ALA A 51 10.61 0.13 15.46
CA ALA A 51 11.96 0.67 15.47
C ALA A 51 12.01 2.15 15.11
N ASP A 52 11.15 2.59 14.17
CA ASP A 52 11.09 3.96 13.69
C ASP A 52 9.93 4.78 14.29
N ARG A 53 9.11 4.20 15.16
CA ARG A 53 8.01 4.90 15.79
C ARG A 53 8.50 6.09 16.62
N ILE A 54 7.96 7.26 16.36
CA ILE A 54 8.23 8.49 17.09
C ILE A 54 7.08 8.85 18.04
N ALA A 55 7.35 9.67 19.05
CA ALA A 55 6.33 10.11 20.00
C ALA A 55 5.22 10.90 19.28
N GLY A 56 3.99 10.69 19.72
CA GLY A 56 2.81 11.35 19.16
C GLY A 56 2.17 10.62 17.97
N GLN A 57 2.84 9.65 17.36
CA GLN A 57 2.24 8.85 16.27
C GLN A 57 1.19 7.89 16.80
N THR A 58 0.08 7.80 16.07
CA THR A 58 -0.82 6.65 16.16
C THR A 58 -0.09 5.37 15.78
N THR A 59 -0.63 4.22 16.16
CA THR A 59 -0.05 2.93 15.74
C THR A 59 -0.07 2.77 14.23
N ALA A 60 -1.16 3.18 13.57
CA ALA A 60 -1.30 3.11 12.12
C ALA A 60 -0.25 3.93 11.37
N GLU A 61 0.01 5.18 11.79
CA GLU A 61 1.07 6.02 11.20
C GLU A 61 2.46 5.41 11.37
N ALA A 62 2.72 4.82 12.54
CA ALA A 62 4.00 4.18 12.82
C ALA A 62 4.18 2.88 12.03
N GLU A 63 3.15 2.03 11.96
CA GLU A 63 3.21 0.73 11.27
C GLU A 63 3.43 0.87 9.77
N TRP A 64 2.76 1.82 9.15
CA TRP A 64 2.87 2.02 7.71
C TRP A 64 3.94 3.04 7.34
N ARG A 65 4.67 3.61 8.32
CA ARG A 65 5.78 4.58 8.10
C ARG A 65 5.43 5.67 7.08
N THR A 66 4.19 6.13 7.08
CA THR A 66 3.70 7.08 6.08
C THR A 66 4.43 8.42 6.06
N HIS A 67 5.12 8.76 7.15
CA HIS A 67 5.95 9.96 7.31
C HIS A 67 7.37 9.81 6.75
N LEU A 68 7.80 8.58 6.39
CA LEU A 68 9.13 8.32 5.87
C LEU A 68 9.15 8.30 4.34
N PRO A 69 10.20 8.80 3.69
CA PRO A 69 10.40 8.66 2.26
C PRO A 69 10.56 7.19 1.87
N GLY A 70 10.24 6.86 0.63
CA GLY A 70 10.27 5.50 0.11
C GLY A 70 9.02 4.68 0.40
N THR A 71 8.02 5.23 1.10
CA THR A 71 6.78 4.55 1.46
C THR A 71 5.60 5.11 0.68
N PHE A 72 4.93 4.28 -0.11
CA PHE A 72 3.74 4.68 -0.87
C PHE A 72 2.53 4.88 0.04
N PRO A 73 1.53 5.69 -0.40
CA PRO A 73 0.31 5.92 0.36
C PRO A 73 -0.39 4.62 0.76
N PRO A 74 -0.86 4.50 2.01
CA PRO A 74 -1.40 3.26 2.54
C PRO A 74 -2.77 2.87 1.96
N GLY A 75 -3.48 3.79 1.31
CA GLY A 75 -4.87 3.63 0.90
C GLY A 75 -5.86 3.90 2.03
N ASP A 76 -6.96 3.15 2.08
CA ASP A 76 -7.94 3.25 3.16
C ASP A 76 -7.49 2.44 4.38
N VAL A 77 -7.03 3.11 5.42
CA VAL A 77 -6.69 2.53 6.73
C VAL A 77 -7.91 2.67 7.65
N TYR A 78 -8.51 1.55 8.04
CA TYR A 78 -9.81 1.57 8.72
C TYR A 78 -9.81 1.02 10.16
N GLY A 79 -8.65 0.82 10.72
CA GLY A 79 -8.50 0.33 12.09
C GLY A 79 -8.52 -1.19 12.20
N SER A 80 -9.01 -1.69 13.32
CA SER A 80 -9.10 -3.13 13.56
C SER A 80 -10.03 -3.83 12.58
N GLY A 81 -9.65 -5.05 12.23
CA GLY A 81 -10.38 -5.87 11.28
C GLY A 81 -9.67 -7.19 11.00
N SER A 82 -10.15 -7.88 10.01
CA SER A 82 -9.58 -9.13 9.51
C SER A 82 -9.89 -9.26 8.00
N PRO A 83 -9.38 -8.35 7.15
CA PRO A 83 -9.68 -8.41 5.71
C PRO A 83 -9.18 -9.71 5.10
N THR A 84 -10.00 -10.26 4.19
CA THR A 84 -9.74 -11.54 3.54
C THR A 84 -9.97 -11.42 2.02
N GLY A 85 -10.97 -12.08 1.45
CA GLY A 85 -11.21 -12.09 0.02
C GLY A 85 -11.47 -10.70 -0.58
N ILE A 86 -10.93 -10.43 -1.78
CA ILE A 86 -11.14 -9.20 -2.52
C ILE A 86 -11.38 -9.49 -4.00
N THR A 87 -12.37 -8.84 -4.60
CA THR A 87 -12.62 -8.94 -6.05
C THR A 87 -12.90 -7.59 -6.68
N TYR A 88 -12.60 -7.46 -7.97
CA TYR A 88 -12.95 -6.29 -8.78
C TYR A 88 -14.06 -6.64 -9.76
N TYR A 89 -15.17 -5.91 -9.69
CA TYR A 89 -16.38 -6.23 -10.44
C TYR A 89 -16.37 -5.55 -11.81
N GLU A 90 -16.20 -6.34 -12.85
CA GLU A 90 -16.15 -5.91 -14.25
C GLU A 90 -17.19 -6.65 -15.08
N ASN A 91 -17.96 -5.92 -15.87
CA ASN A 91 -18.91 -6.42 -16.86
C ASN A 91 -19.81 -7.60 -16.41
N GLY A 92 -20.19 -7.63 -15.14
CA GLY A 92 -21.11 -8.63 -14.61
C GLY A 92 -22.58 -8.20 -14.69
N SER A 93 -23.47 -9.00 -14.10
CA SER A 93 -24.93 -8.85 -14.19
C SER A 93 -25.55 -7.94 -13.13
N LEU A 94 -24.77 -7.46 -12.15
CA LEU A 94 -25.25 -6.47 -11.18
C LEU A 94 -25.48 -5.11 -11.85
N PRO A 95 -26.35 -4.26 -11.28
CA PRO A 95 -26.61 -2.91 -11.80
C PRO A 95 -25.35 -2.09 -12.05
N GLU A 96 -25.44 -1.14 -12.99
CA GLU A 96 -24.33 -0.29 -13.47
C GLU A 96 -23.54 0.36 -12.33
N ARG A 97 -24.21 0.80 -11.27
CA ARG A 97 -23.57 1.42 -10.11
C ARG A 97 -22.52 0.55 -9.41
N TYR A 98 -22.50 -0.75 -9.67
CA TYR A 98 -21.52 -1.69 -9.11
C TYR A 98 -20.36 -2.01 -10.05
N GLN A 99 -20.49 -1.62 -11.32
CA GLN A 99 -19.40 -1.81 -12.28
C GLN A 99 -18.18 -0.97 -11.89
N GLY A 100 -16.99 -1.55 -11.97
CA GLY A 100 -15.75 -0.88 -11.58
C GLY A 100 -15.56 -0.74 -10.06
N SER A 101 -16.27 -1.54 -9.27
CA SER A 101 -16.13 -1.55 -7.81
C SER A 101 -15.22 -2.68 -7.33
N LEU A 102 -14.44 -2.41 -6.29
CA LEU A 102 -13.81 -3.44 -5.45
C LEU A 102 -14.81 -3.88 -4.38
N PHE A 103 -14.84 -5.16 -4.10
CA PHE A 103 -15.52 -5.73 -2.93
C PHE A 103 -14.49 -6.45 -2.08
N SER A 104 -14.40 -6.10 -0.80
CA SER A 104 -13.45 -6.66 0.16
C SER A 104 -14.19 -7.23 1.37
N CYS A 105 -13.97 -8.49 1.65
CA CYS A 105 -14.55 -9.18 2.80
C CYS A 105 -13.85 -8.78 4.10
N GLU A 106 -14.65 -8.58 5.15
CA GLU A 106 -14.19 -8.21 6.48
C GLU A 106 -14.89 -9.07 7.55
N PRO A 107 -14.41 -10.31 7.76
CA PRO A 107 -15.06 -11.28 8.66
C PRO A 107 -15.21 -10.80 10.10
N ALA A 108 -14.20 -10.11 10.65
CA ALA A 108 -14.25 -9.62 12.04
C ALA A 108 -15.35 -8.58 12.26
N LYS A 109 -15.60 -7.73 11.26
CA LYS A 109 -16.68 -6.74 11.30
C LYS A 109 -18.02 -7.29 10.78
N ARG A 110 -18.03 -8.51 10.28
CA ARG A 110 -19.23 -9.13 9.68
C ARG A 110 -19.78 -8.30 8.51
N GLN A 111 -18.88 -7.81 7.65
CA GLN A 111 -19.19 -6.88 6.57
C GLN A 111 -18.46 -7.26 5.28
N ILE A 112 -18.99 -6.78 4.17
CA ILE A 112 -18.27 -6.65 2.91
C ILE A 112 -18.21 -5.16 2.60
N PHE A 113 -17.02 -4.64 2.41
CA PHE A 113 -16.79 -3.28 1.97
C PHE A 113 -16.85 -3.19 0.45
N ARG A 114 -17.31 -2.06 -0.04
CA ARG A 114 -17.23 -1.66 -1.43
C ARG A 114 -16.40 -0.39 -1.55
N TYR A 115 -15.55 -0.35 -2.57
CA TYR A 115 -14.82 0.85 -2.96
C TYR A 115 -15.07 1.12 -4.45
N VAL A 116 -15.16 2.39 -4.82
CA VAL A 116 -15.09 2.85 -6.21
C VAL A 116 -13.78 3.59 -6.36
N PRO A 117 -12.71 2.94 -6.90
CA PRO A 117 -11.42 3.61 -7.05
C PRO A 117 -11.57 4.85 -7.94
N LYS A 118 -11.28 6.02 -7.39
CA LYS A 118 -11.26 7.29 -8.11
C LYS A 118 -9.82 7.65 -8.42
N ALA A 119 -9.49 7.89 -9.67
CA ALA A 119 -8.17 8.36 -10.06
C ALA A 119 -7.89 9.71 -9.39
N GLU A 120 -6.78 9.82 -8.66
CA GLU A 120 -6.31 11.02 -8.00
C GLU A 120 -4.81 11.12 -8.19
N GLY A 121 -4.37 12.20 -8.87
CA GLY A 121 -2.96 12.35 -9.23
C GLY A 121 -2.41 11.15 -9.98
N ALA A 122 -1.36 10.53 -9.45
CA ALA A 122 -0.77 9.30 -9.98
C ALA A 122 -1.29 8.02 -9.30
N GLY A 123 -2.17 8.14 -8.31
CA GLY A 123 -2.74 7.06 -7.51
C GLY A 123 -4.27 6.99 -7.56
N TYR A 124 -4.84 6.36 -6.56
CA TYR A 124 -6.29 6.22 -6.40
C TYR A 124 -6.71 6.63 -4.99
N GLN A 125 -7.80 7.38 -4.91
CA GLN A 125 -8.58 7.55 -3.69
C GLN A 125 -9.52 6.34 -3.54
N LEU A 126 -9.55 5.79 -2.33
CA LEU A 126 -10.41 4.66 -1.96
C LEU A 126 -11.37 5.10 -0.86
N GLU A 127 -12.63 5.35 -1.21
CA GLU A 127 -13.68 5.65 -0.25
C GLU A 127 -14.46 4.38 0.06
N ARG A 128 -14.48 4.01 1.34
CA ARG A 128 -15.15 2.80 1.82
C ARG A 128 -16.63 3.04 2.06
N GLU A 129 -17.47 2.13 1.55
CA GLU A 129 -18.86 1.99 1.95
C GLU A 129 -19.18 0.54 2.37
N VAL A 130 -20.15 0.35 3.22
CA VAL A 130 -20.62 -1.00 3.59
C VAL A 130 -21.58 -1.49 2.51
N PHE A 131 -21.17 -2.50 1.75
CA PHE A 131 -21.98 -3.14 0.72
C PHE A 131 -22.96 -4.15 1.31
N LEU A 132 -22.46 -4.99 2.20
CA LEU A 132 -23.23 -6.02 2.87
C LEU A 132 -22.81 -6.09 4.33
N HIS A 133 -23.76 -6.22 5.23
CA HIS A 133 -23.49 -6.49 6.62
C HIS A 133 -24.45 -7.56 7.14
N ARG A 134 -24.02 -8.24 8.18
CA ARG A 134 -24.90 -9.16 8.89
C ARG A 134 -26.11 -8.42 9.46
N HIS A 135 -27.28 -9.03 9.30
CA HIS A 135 -28.52 -8.56 9.94
C HIS A 135 -29.08 -9.66 10.85
N GLY A 136 -29.57 -9.29 12.02
CA GLY A 136 -30.22 -10.21 12.95
C GLY A 136 -29.37 -10.63 14.17
N ALA A 137 -29.95 -11.48 15.02
CA ALA A 137 -29.39 -11.84 16.33
C ALA A 137 -28.31 -12.95 16.28
N ASP A 138 -28.19 -13.66 15.16
CA ASP A 138 -27.18 -14.72 15.02
C ASP A 138 -25.77 -14.12 14.95
N ARG A 139 -25.08 -14.12 16.10
CA ARG A 139 -23.72 -13.56 16.22
C ARG A 139 -22.67 -14.37 15.47
N MET A 140 -23.01 -15.57 15.02
CA MET A 140 -22.06 -16.49 14.40
C MET A 140 -22.05 -16.40 12.88
N ALA A 141 -23.13 -15.92 12.25
CA ALA A 141 -23.22 -15.74 10.80
C ALA A 141 -22.55 -14.44 10.33
N GLY A 142 -22.20 -14.40 9.05
CA GLY A 142 -21.68 -13.21 8.36
C GLY A 142 -20.18 -13.02 8.49
N ALA A 143 -19.41 -14.04 8.83
CA ALA A 143 -17.96 -14.02 8.71
C ALA A 143 -17.55 -14.18 7.23
N PHE A 144 -17.90 -13.18 6.40
CA PHE A 144 -17.63 -13.19 4.97
C PHE A 144 -16.14 -13.27 4.71
N SER A 145 -15.67 -14.43 4.25
CA SER A 145 -14.25 -14.74 4.13
C SER A 145 -13.71 -14.69 2.72
N ASP A 146 -14.58 -14.84 1.71
CA ASP A 146 -14.20 -14.78 0.31
C ASP A 146 -15.33 -14.30 -0.58
N ILE A 147 -14.98 -13.70 -1.73
CA ILE A 147 -15.94 -13.16 -2.70
C ILE A 147 -15.38 -13.29 -4.12
N LEU A 148 -16.17 -13.83 -5.03
CA LEU A 148 -15.80 -13.98 -6.43
C LEU A 148 -16.93 -13.59 -7.38
N VAL A 149 -16.56 -13.28 -8.62
CA VAL A 149 -17.48 -13.07 -9.74
C VAL A 149 -17.59 -14.35 -10.55
N SER A 150 -18.82 -14.84 -10.70
CA SER A 150 -19.11 -16.06 -11.50
C SER A 150 -19.23 -15.75 -12.99
N ALA A 151 -19.27 -16.82 -13.81
CA ALA A 151 -19.38 -16.69 -15.25
C ALA A 151 -20.72 -16.11 -15.73
N ASP A 152 -21.78 -16.19 -14.92
CA ASP A 152 -23.08 -15.52 -15.17
C ASP A 152 -23.12 -14.08 -14.63
N GLY A 153 -21.99 -13.59 -14.09
CA GLY A 153 -21.82 -12.19 -13.69
C GLY A 153 -22.41 -11.81 -12.36
N VAL A 154 -22.80 -12.77 -11.52
CA VAL A 154 -23.23 -12.51 -10.15
C VAL A 154 -22.10 -12.77 -9.16
N LEU A 155 -22.24 -12.31 -7.92
CA LEU A 155 -21.25 -12.55 -6.88
C LEU A 155 -21.61 -13.81 -6.08
N TYR A 156 -20.58 -14.59 -5.74
CA TYR A 156 -20.64 -15.62 -4.72
C TYR A 156 -19.77 -15.21 -3.55
N VAL A 157 -20.30 -15.42 -2.33
CA VAL A 157 -19.67 -15.02 -1.07
C VAL A 157 -19.64 -16.23 -0.15
N ALA A 158 -18.46 -16.57 0.34
CA ALA A 158 -18.28 -17.57 1.36
C ALA A 158 -18.49 -16.94 2.75
N ASP A 159 -19.39 -17.51 3.54
CA ASP A 159 -19.57 -17.20 4.95
C ASP A 159 -18.90 -18.30 5.77
N TRP A 160 -17.74 -17.98 6.28
CA TRP A 160 -16.99 -18.87 7.16
C TRP A 160 -17.61 -18.84 8.55
N TYR A 161 -18.22 -19.95 8.95
CA TYR A 161 -18.75 -20.05 10.28
C TYR A 161 -17.61 -20.22 11.29
N ASP A 162 -17.30 -19.14 11.97
CA ASP A 162 -16.31 -19.15 13.05
C ASP A 162 -16.89 -18.40 14.26
N PRO A 163 -17.10 -19.09 15.40
CA PRO A 163 -17.60 -18.47 16.61
C PRO A 163 -16.66 -17.38 17.14
N MET A 164 -15.38 -17.47 16.82
CA MET A 164 -14.39 -16.50 17.29
C MET A 164 -13.29 -16.32 16.22
N VAL A 165 -13.43 -15.32 15.37
CA VAL A 165 -12.42 -14.98 14.35
C VAL A 165 -11.04 -14.83 15.00
N GLY A 166 -10.08 -15.62 14.54
CA GLY A 166 -8.72 -15.67 15.08
C GLY A 166 -8.54 -16.56 16.32
N GLY A 167 -9.60 -17.15 16.84
CA GLY A 167 -9.56 -17.95 18.07
C GLY A 167 -9.47 -19.46 17.88
N HIS A 168 -9.84 -19.99 16.71
CA HIS A 168 -9.78 -21.42 16.36
C HIS A 168 -10.21 -22.39 17.47
N GLY A 169 -11.23 -22.02 18.22
CA GLY A 169 -11.78 -22.91 19.26
C GLY A 169 -12.44 -24.12 18.60
N ALA A 170 -12.15 -25.32 19.11
CA ALA A 170 -12.72 -26.59 18.66
C ALA A 170 -14.24 -26.72 18.84
N ALA A 171 -14.96 -25.59 18.98
CA ALA A 171 -16.38 -25.53 19.28
C ALA A 171 -17.29 -25.58 18.04
N ASP A 172 -16.72 -25.49 16.84
CA ASP A 172 -17.52 -25.61 15.60
C ASP A 172 -17.83 -27.08 15.30
N ARG A 173 -18.86 -27.58 15.91
CA ARG A 173 -19.38 -28.94 15.70
C ARG A 173 -20.53 -29.00 14.69
N GLU A 174 -21.04 -27.86 14.25
CA GLU A 174 -22.29 -27.82 13.48
C GLU A 174 -22.07 -27.60 11.99
N HIS A 175 -20.86 -27.22 11.54
CA HIS A 175 -20.47 -27.05 10.13
C HIS A 175 -21.51 -26.24 9.32
N ILE A 176 -21.98 -25.12 9.86
CA ILE A 176 -23.07 -24.32 9.30
C ILE A 176 -22.61 -23.17 8.40
N GLY A 177 -21.36 -23.19 7.95
CA GLY A 177 -20.86 -22.27 6.92
C GLY A 177 -21.76 -22.27 5.68
N LYS A 178 -21.84 -21.13 4.98
CA LYS A 178 -22.74 -20.90 3.86
C LYS A 178 -22.02 -20.30 2.68
N ILE A 179 -22.56 -20.54 1.49
CA ILE A 179 -22.20 -19.80 0.29
C ILE A 179 -23.43 -19.03 -0.16
N TYR A 180 -23.32 -17.69 -0.15
CA TYR A 180 -24.38 -16.83 -0.65
C TYR A 180 -24.15 -16.49 -2.13
N ARG A 181 -25.26 -16.36 -2.85
CA ARG A 181 -25.28 -15.84 -4.20
C ARG A 181 -25.98 -14.48 -4.19
N ILE A 182 -25.28 -13.44 -4.65
CA ILE A 182 -25.79 -12.08 -4.73
C ILE A 182 -26.08 -11.77 -6.19
N ALA A 183 -27.35 -11.55 -6.51
CA ALA A 183 -27.83 -11.30 -7.85
C ALA A 183 -28.92 -10.20 -7.84
N PRO A 184 -29.20 -9.52 -8.96
CA PRO A 184 -30.33 -8.62 -9.07
C PRO A 184 -31.65 -9.33 -8.77
N LYS A 185 -32.60 -8.60 -8.19
CA LYS A 185 -33.93 -9.15 -7.94
C LYS A 185 -34.58 -9.65 -9.25
N GLY A 186 -35.06 -10.87 -9.25
CA GLY A 186 -35.66 -11.51 -10.44
C GLY A 186 -34.63 -12.03 -11.46
N PHE A 187 -33.36 -11.99 -11.16
CA PHE A 187 -32.32 -12.53 -12.04
C PHE A 187 -32.51 -14.02 -12.28
N LYS A 188 -32.64 -14.38 -13.56
CA LYS A 188 -32.67 -15.77 -13.98
C LYS A 188 -31.29 -16.19 -14.46
N PRO A 189 -30.66 -17.22 -13.86
CA PRO A 189 -29.39 -17.72 -14.33
C PRO A 189 -29.46 -18.10 -15.81
N ALA A 190 -28.64 -17.50 -16.64
CA ALA A 190 -28.45 -17.94 -18.01
C ALA A 190 -27.17 -18.77 -18.07
N ARG A 191 -27.17 -19.83 -18.89
CA ARG A 191 -25.93 -20.56 -19.15
C ARG A 191 -24.92 -19.60 -19.77
N ALA A 192 -23.75 -19.45 -19.13
CA ALA A 192 -22.71 -18.59 -19.65
C ALA A 192 -22.31 -19.03 -21.07
N LYS A 193 -22.19 -18.08 -21.99
CA LYS A 193 -21.67 -18.34 -23.33
C LYS A 193 -20.16 -18.53 -23.24
N LEU A 194 -19.68 -19.76 -23.45
CA LEU A 194 -18.26 -20.13 -23.35
C LEU A 194 -17.83 -20.92 -24.58
N ASN A 195 -18.47 -20.67 -25.71
CA ASN A 195 -18.27 -21.47 -26.92
C ASN A 195 -16.99 -21.12 -27.67
N THR A 196 -16.63 -19.83 -27.67
CA THR A 196 -15.47 -19.31 -28.39
C THR A 196 -14.42 -18.73 -27.42
N ALA A 197 -13.21 -18.53 -27.91
CA ALA A 197 -12.15 -17.84 -27.16
C ALA A 197 -12.57 -16.40 -26.81
N GLY A 198 -13.30 -15.73 -27.72
CA GLY A 198 -13.87 -14.39 -27.52
C GLY A 198 -14.90 -14.36 -26.39
N ASP A 199 -15.86 -15.28 -26.39
CA ASP A 199 -16.84 -15.38 -25.30
C ASP A 199 -16.17 -15.59 -23.94
N MET A 200 -15.16 -16.46 -23.91
CA MET A 200 -14.39 -16.71 -22.67
C MET A 200 -13.62 -15.47 -22.23
N LEU A 201 -12.92 -14.74 -23.13
CA LEU A 201 -12.20 -13.52 -22.79
C LEU A 201 -13.14 -12.42 -22.30
N ALA A 202 -14.35 -12.39 -22.83
CA ALA A 202 -15.40 -11.45 -22.42
C ALA A 202 -16.07 -11.82 -21.09
N SER A 203 -15.85 -13.02 -20.55
CA SER A 203 -16.49 -13.46 -19.31
C SER A 203 -16.18 -12.54 -18.12
N PRO A 204 -17.14 -12.28 -17.21
CA PRO A 204 -16.88 -11.60 -15.95
C PRO A 204 -16.01 -12.44 -14.98
N ALA A 205 -15.96 -13.76 -15.11
CA ALA A 205 -15.17 -14.65 -14.25
C ALA A 205 -13.70 -14.71 -14.65
N HIS A 206 -12.79 -14.48 -13.70
CA HIS A 206 -11.35 -14.41 -13.93
C HIS A 206 -10.74 -15.69 -14.52
N ASN A 207 -11.10 -16.85 -13.97
CA ASN A 207 -10.62 -18.14 -14.45
C ASN A 207 -11.05 -18.44 -15.89
N VAL A 208 -12.24 -17.99 -16.28
CA VAL A 208 -12.74 -18.14 -17.64
C VAL A 208 -12.04 -17.19 -18.62
N ARG A 209 -11.79 -15.93 -18.21
CA ARG A 209 -10.97 -14.97 -18.98
C ARG A 209 -9.60 -15.54 -19.31
N PHE A 210 -8.97 -16.13 -18.31
CA PHE A 210 -7.66 -16.76 -18.47
C PHE A 210 -7.68 -17.88 -19.52
N GLN A 211 -8.71 -18.73 -19.51
CA GLN A 211 -8.87 -19.77 -20.53
C GLN A 211 -9.03 -19.16 -21.94
N GLY A 212 -9.83 -18.11 -22.07
CA GLY A 212 -9.98 -17.37 -23.32
C GLY A 212 -8.66 -16.79 -23.83
N PHE A 213 -7.91 -16.16 -22.91
CA PHE A 213 -6.57 -15.64 -23.19
C PHE A 213 -5.62 -16.73 -23.70
N GLN A 214 -5.55 -17.87 -23.02
CA GLN A 214 -4.70 -18.98 -23.40
C GLN A 214 -5.09 -19.59 -24.77
N LYS A 215 -6.39 -19.67 -25.07
CA LYS A 215 -6.87 -20.13 -26.39
C LYS A 215 -6.41 -19.20 -27.50
N PHE A 216 -6.55 -17.88 -27.35
CA PHE A 216 -6.07 -16.90 -28.32
C PHE A 216 -4.54 -16.94 -28.47
N LYS A 217 -3.82 -16.98 -27.36
CA LYS A 217 -2.36 -17.10 -27.37
C LYS A 217 -1.89 -18.34 -28.13
N LYS A 218 -2.57 -19.49 -27.97
CA LYS A 218 -2.26 -20.73 -28.69
C LYS A 218 -2.53 -20.61 -30.20
N GLN A 219 -3.54 -19.84 -30.61
CA GLN A 219 -3.84 -19.59 -32.02
C GLN A 219 -2.79 -18.66 -32.69
N GLY A 220 -2.06 -17.85 -31.90
CA GLY A 220 -1.04 -16.95 -32.41
C GLY A 220 -1.62 -15.92 -33.38
N SER A 221 -0.91 -15.62 -34.47
CA SER A 221 -1.30 -14.61 -35.48
C SER A 221 -2.68 -14.88 -36.11
N ALA A 222 -3.12 -16.12 -36.21
CA ALA A 222 -4.45 -16.46 -36.74
C ALA A 222 -5.60 -15.86 -35.88
N ALA A 223 -5.37 -15.54 -34.62
CA ALA A 223 -6.35 -14.91 -33.75
C ALA A 223 -6.50 -13.38 -33.97
N LEU A 224 -5.53 -12.75 -34.65
CA LEU A 224 -5.46 -11.29 -34.75
C LEU A 224 -6.73 -10.62 -35.29
N PRO A 225 -7.41 -11.13 -36.33
CA PRO A 225 -8.66 -10.53 -36.81
C PRO A 225 -9.76 -10.46 -35.73
N GLN A 226 -9.92 -11.53 -34.95
CA GLN A 226 -10.91 -11.58 -33.85
C GLN A 226 -10.50 -10.66 -32.69
N VAL A 227 -9.22 -10.63 -32.33
CA VAL A 227 -8.72 -9.75 -31.28
C VAL A 227 -8.86 -8.27 -31.65
N LYS A 228 -8.66 -7.91 -32.93
CA LYS A 228 -8.93 -6.54 -33.44
C LYS A 228 -10.40 -6.12 -33.31
N GLN A 229 -11.35 -7.03 -33.47
CA GLN A 229 -12.77 -6.76 -33.20
C GLN A 229 -12.99 -6.46 -31.71
N LEU A 230 -12.34 -7.21 -30.82
CA LEU A 230 -12.44 -7.01 -29.37
C LEU A 230 -11.77 -5.72 -28.88
N LEU A 231 -10.74 -5.21 -29.57
CA LEU A 231 -10.14 -3.88 -29.27
C LEU A 231 -11.16 -2.74 -29.39
N ASN A 232 -12.15 -2.89 -30.29
CA ASN A 232 -13.21 -1.90 -30.52
C ASN A 232 -14.51 -2.24 -29.76
N HIS A 233 -14.46 -3.16 -28.80
CA HIS A 233 -15.64 -3.54 -28.03
C HIS A 233 -16.11 -2.36 -27.19
N SER A 234 -17.45 -2.16 -27.10
CA SER A 234 -18.06 -1.06 -26.32
C SER A 234 -17.78 -1.16 -24.82
N ASN A 235 -17.59 -2.38 -24.31
CA ASN A 235 -17.19 -2.60 -22.93
C ASN A 235 -15.67 -2.40 -22.77
N PRO A 236 -15.22 -1.41 -21.95
CA PRO A 236 -13.82 -1.03 -21.85
C PRO A 236 -12.92 -2.12 -21.27
N TRP A 237 -13.42 -2.96 -20.38
CA TRP A 237 -12.64 -4.05 -19.78
C TRP A 237 -12.34 -5.16 -20.80
N ILE A 238 -13.30 -5.44 -21.70
CA ILE A 238 -13.10 -6.44 -22.77
C ILE A 238 -12.06 -5.92 -23.76
N ALA A 239 -12.13 -4.65 -24.15
CA ALA A 239 -11.13 -4.03 -25.01
C ALA A 239 -9.72 -4.04 -24.36
N ALA A 240 -9.63 -3.74 -23.06
CA ALA A 240 -8.36 -3.82 -22.32
C ALA A 240 -7.75 -5.23 -22.35
N ARG A 241 -8.58 -6.28 -22.16
CA ARG A 241 -8.13 -7.68 -22.24
C ARG A 241 -7.59 -8.06 -23.62
N ALA A 242 -8.16 -7.48 -24.67
CA ALA A 242 -7.67 -7.67 -26.05
C ALA A 242 -6.29 -7.03 -26.25
N ILE A 243 -6.00 -5.87 -25.65
CA ILE A 243 -4.68 -5.24 -25.72
C ILE A 243 -3.59 -6.13 -25.13
N TRP A 244 -3.84 -6.81 -24.01
CA TRP A 244 -2.88 -7.74 -23.40
C TRP A 244 -2.49 -8.91 -24.31
N LEU A 245 -3.35 -9.29 -25.26
CA LEU A 245 -3.09 -10.36 -26.21
C LEU A 245 -2.15 -9.96 -27.35
N LEU A 246 -2.14 -8.69 -27.76
CA LEU A 246 -1.48 -8.24 -28.97
C LEU A 246 -0.02 -8.70 -29.10
N PRO A 247 0.86 -8.57 -28.08
CA PRO A 247 2.25 -8.98 -28.24
C PRO A 247 2.42 -10.49 -28.41
N HIS A 248 1.41 -11.30 -28.14
CA HIS A 248 1.43 -12.74 -28.31
C HIS A 248 0.96 -13.22 -29.69
N LEU A 249 0.55 -12.29 -30.56
CA LEU A 249 -0.06 -12.59 -31.88
C LEU A 249 0.90 -12.34 -33.06
N GLY A 250 2.20 -12.41 -32.82
CA GLY A 250 3.22 -12.20 -33.86
C GLY A 250 3.51 -10.73 -34.15
N GLN A 251 4.29 -10.48 -35.21
CA GLN A 251 4.76 -9.13 -35.54
C GLN A 251 3.62 -8.14 -35.87
N GLU A 252 2.56 -8.61 -36.51
CA GLU A 252 1.39 -7.78 -36.77
C GLU A 252 0.68 -7.38 -35.50
N GLY A 253 0.59 -8.29 -34.50
CA GLY A 253 0.04 -7.98 -33.18
C GLY A 253 0.88 -6.91 -32.44
N ILE A 254 2.22 -7.02 -32.50
CA ILE A 254 3.14 -5.99 -31.96
C ILE A 254 2.92 -4.64 -32.68
N ALA A 255 2.78 -4.66 -34.01
CA ALA A 255 2.49 -3.44 -34.76
C ALA A 255 1.16 -2.80 -34.36
N GLU A 256 0.11 -3.58 -34.10
CA GLU A 256 -1.16 -3.07 -33.59
C GLU A 256 -1.01 -2.51 -32.16
N LEU A 257 -0.23 -3.15 -31.27
CA LEU A 257 0.02 -2.64 -29.93
C LEU A 257 0.65 -1.25 -29.95
N ARG A 258 1.62 -1.01 -30.84
CA ARG A 258 2.28 0.30 -31.01
C ARG A 258 1.32 1.40 -31.44
N LYS A 259 0.20 1.07 -32.08
CA LYS A 259 -0.83 2.04 -32.52
C LYS A 259 -1.80 2.42 -31.40
N VAL A 260 -1.95 1.59 -30.35
CA VAL A 260 -2.92 1.82 -29.27
C VAL A 260 -2.76 3.18 -28.61
N PRO A 261 -1.56 3.67 -28.24
CA PRO A 261 -1.40 5.00 -27.66
C PRO A 261 -1.93 6.12 -28.53
N GLN A 262 -1.69 6.07 -29.84
CA GLN A 262 -2.12 7.09 -30.78
C GLN A 262 -3.63 7.02 -31.05
N SER A 263 -4.18 5.83 -31.25
CA SER A 263 -5.61 5.63 -31.50
C SER A 263 -6.51 6.00 -30.30
N HIS A 264 -5.92 6.08 -29.10
CA HIS A 264 -6.60 6.43 -27.86
C HIS A 264 -6.11 7.76 -27.26
N THR A 265 -5.39 8.59 -28.00
CA THR A 265 -5.01 9.96 -27.59
C THR A 265 -6.29 10.77 -27.32
N GLY A 266 -6.36 11.42 -26.16
CA GLY A 266 -7.56 12.18 -25.75
C GLY A 266 -8.73 11.33 -25.25
N LYS A 267 -8.64 10.00 -25.36
CA LYS A 267 -9.59 9.05 -24.77
C LYS A 267 -9.14 8.61 -23.38
N ASP A 268 -9.80 7.59 -22.84
CA ASP A 268 -9.47 7.00 -21.56
C ASP A 268 -7.98 6.57 -21.50
N TYR A 269 -7.21 7.20 -20.61
CA TYR A 269 -5.77 6.94 -20.43
C TYR A 269 -5.48 5.46 -20.09
N ARG A 270 -6.44 4.75 -19.55
CA ARG A 270 -6.28 3.36 -19.14
C ARG A 270 -5.89 2.43 -20.28
N TYR A 271 -6.33 2.71 -21.51
CA TYR A 271 -5.90 1.93 -22.69
C TYR A 271 -4.41 2.13 -22.99
N ARG A 272 -3.91 3.36 -22.87
CA ARG A 272 -2.47 3.66 -23.03
C ARG A 272 -1.64 3.00 -21.94
N ALA A 273 -2.17 3.01 -20.70
CA ALA A 273 -1.57 2.30 -19.57
C ALA A 273 -1.46 0.79 -19.80
N VAL A 274 -2.52 0.16 -20.32
CA VAL A 274 -2.49 -1.27 -20.67
C VAL A 274 -1.50 -1.57 -21.77
N ALA A 275 -1.46 -0.76 -22.82
CA ALA A 275 -0.52 -0.94 -23.93
C ALA A 275 0.93 -0.88 -23.43
N LEU A 276 1.24 0.11 -22.61
CA LEU A 276 2.56 0.26 -21.99
C LEU A 276 2.92 -0.95 -21.11
N ARG A 277 2.05 -1.34 -20.19
CA ARG A 277 2.26 -2.51 -19.33
C ARG A 277 2.43 -3.80 -20.12
N SER A 278 1.62 -3.98 -21.17
CA SER A 278 1.70 -5.15 -22.03
C SER A 278 3.04 -5.22 -22.76
N ALA A 279 3.54 -4.09 -23.27
CA ALA A 279 4.84 -4.00 -23.93
C ALA A 279 6.00 -4.25 -22.96
N LEU A 280 5.97 -3.65 -21.77
CA LEU A 280 7.00 -3.80 -20.74
C LEU A 280 7.11 -5.24 -20.23
N ARG A 281 5.99 -5.92 -20.07
CA ARG A 281 5.96 -7.33 -19.62
C ARG A 281 6.37 -8.32 -20.70
N PHE A 282 6.16 -7.97 -21.95
CA PHE A 282 6.55 -8.83 -23.08
C PHE A 282 8.05 -8.73 -23.39
N ASP A 283 8.63 -7.57 -23.19
CA ASP A 283 10.04 -7.14 -23.29
C ASP A 283 10.88 -7.82 -24.39
N LYS A 284 10.31 -7.95 -25.59
CA LYS A 284 11.04 -8.40 -26.76
C LYS A 284 11.32 -7.21 -27.68
N GLU A 285 12.50 -7.20 -28.28
CA GLU A 285 12.91 -6.25 -29.34
C GLU A 285 12.82 -4.76 -28.93
N GLY A 286 13.01 -4.44 -27.64
CA GLY A 286 12.94 -3.07 -27.16
C GLY A 286 11.54 -2.44 -27.22
N LEU A 287 10.48 -3.25 -27.33
CA LEU A 287 9.11 -2.79 -27.43
C LEU A 287 8.69 -1.93 -26.23
N GLY A 288 9.06 -2.35 -25.02
CA GLY A 288 8.78 -1.61 -23.79
C GLY A 288 9.40 -0.22 -23.82
N TRP A 289 10.68 -0.14 -24.18
CA TRP A 289 11.39 1.14 -24.27
C TRP A 289 10.79 2.07 -25.33
N SER A 290 10.45 1.55 -26.50
CA SER A 290 9.79 2.33 -27.56
C SER A 290 8.46 2.97 -27.10
N LEU A 291 7.68 2.27 -26.25
CA LEU A 291 6.47 2.84 -25.69
C LEU A 291 6.75 3.83 -24.54
N ILE A 292 7.84 3.66 -23.79
CA ILE A 292 8.30 4.66 -22.81
C ILE A 292 8.60 5.98 -23.53
N GLU A 293 9.40 5.95 -24.59
CA GLU A 293 9.74 7.15 -25.40
C GLU A 293 8.48 7.83 -25.96
N GLN A 294 7.53 7.05 -26.43
CA GLN A 294 6.27 7.57 -26.98
C GLN A 294 5.38 8.22 -25.92
N LEU A 295 5.36 7.68 -24.69
CA LEU A 295 4.41 8.02 -23.63
C LEU A 295 5.01 8.86 -22.49
N GLN A 296 6.31 9.21 -22.52
CA GLN A 296 6.93 9.99 -21.45
C GLN A 296 6.25 11.36 -21.22
N ASN A 297 5.63 11.91 -22.25
CA ASN A 297 4.87 13.16 -22.19
C ASN A 297 3.35 12.95 -22.12
N ASP A 298 2.88 11.76 -21.73
CA ASP A 298 1.44 11.50 -21.60
C ASP A 298 0.80 12.46 -20.59
N PRO A 299 -0.38 13.04 -20.90
CA PRO A 299 -1.06 13.97 -20.00
C PRO A 299 -1.45 13.30 -18.66
N SER A 300 -1.62 11.98 -18.63
CA SER A 300 -2.00 11.25 -17.44
C SER A 300 -0.80 10.96 -16.52
N ALA A 301 -0.86 11.43 -15.27
CA ALA A 301 0.11 11.09 -14.24
C ALA A 301 0.17 9.57 -13.97
N HIS A 302 -0.93 8.85 -14.14
CA HIS A 302 -0.95 7.39 -14.03
C HIS A 302 -0.07 6.70 -15.08
N VAL A 303 -0.11 7.15 -16.33
CA VAL A 303 0.74 6.59 -17.40
C VAL A 303 2.20 6.89 -17.11
N ARG A 304 2.52 8.14 -16.76
CA ARG A 304 3.88 8.55 -16.40
C ARG A 304 4.41 7.81 -15.18
N ARG A 305 3.59 7.56 -14.15
CA ARG A 305 3.98 6.72 -13.01
C ARG A 305 4.34 5.30 -13.44
N ILE A 306 3.60 4.67 -14.36
CA ILE A 306 3.93 3.33 -14.85
C ILE A 306 5.32 3.33 -15.49
N ILE A 307 5.67 4.37 -16.25
CA ILE A 307 7.02 4.51 -16.78
C ILE A 307 8.02 4.58 -15.63
N LEU A 308 7.83 5.49 -14.68
CA LEU A 308 8.72 5.71 -13.54
C LEU A 308 8.99 4.41 -12.77
N THR A 309 7.94 3.65 -12.42
CA THR A 309 8.11 2.41 -11.67
C THR A 309 8.90 1.33 -12.43
N HIS A 310 8.94 1.38 -13.76
CA HIS A 310 9.73 0.47 -14.58
C HIS A 310 11.15 0.98 -14.89
N LEU A 311 11.39 2.30 -14.82
CA LEU A 311 12.73 2.85 -15.02
C LEU A 311 13.75 2.36 -13.97
N ARG A 312 13.30 1.86 -12.82
CA ARG A 312 14.17 1.25 -11.81
C ARG A 312 15.05 0.11 -12.35
N ASP A 313 14.55 -0.61 -13.37
CA ASP A 313 15.20 -1.80 -13.93
C ASP A 313 16.26 -1.44 -15.00
N PHE A 314 16.47 -0.15 -15.30
CA PHE A 314 17.44 0.33 -16.28
C PHE A 314 18.61 1.06 -15.61
N SER A 315 19.80 1.00 -16.26
CA SER A 315 20.95 1.79 -15.81
C SER A 315 20.67 3.30 -15.90
N TYR A 316 21.39 4.10 -15.09
CA TYR A 316 21.17 5.53 -15.04
C TYR A 316 21.40 6.19 -16.41
N GLU A 317 22.46 5.81 -17.10
CA GLU A 317 22.82 6.34 -18.44
C GLU A 317 21.69 6.14 -19.46
N LYS A 318 20.95 5.04 -19.34
CA LYS A 318 19.85 4.76 -20.25
C LYS A 318 18.58 5.54 -19.90
N LYS A 319 18.32 5.75 -18.61
CA LYS A 319 17.05 6.33 -18.13
C LYS A 319 17.10 7.82 -17.82
N GLN A 320 18.30 8.42 -17.72
CA GLN A 320 18.51 9.78 -17.18
C GLN A 320 17.63 10.84 -17.87
N GLU A 321 17.56 10.86 -19.20
CA GLU A 321 16.79 11.86 -19.95
C GLU A 321 15.29 11.70 -19.71
N VAL A 322 14.78 10.48 -19.80
CA VAL A 322 13.34 10.18 -19.58
C VAL A 322 12.97 10.48 -18.12
N LEU A 323 13.81 10.08 -17.15
CA LEU A 323 13.57 10.34 -15.75
C LEU A 323 13.55 11.84 -15.43
N LEU A 324 14.49 12.60 -16.00
CA LEU A 324 14.56 14.04 -15.85
C LEU A 324 13.32 14.72 -16.42
N ASN A 325 12.91 14.36 -17.64
CA ASN A 325 11.72 14.90 -18.28
C ASN A 325 10.46 14.62 -17.46
N LEU A 326 10.31 13.41 -16.95
CA LEU A 326 9.16 13.01 -16.12
C LEU A 326 9.13 13.78 -14.79
N ALA A 327 10.27 14.02 -14.15
CA ALA A 327 10.35 14.80 -12.91
C ALA A 327 10.07 16.29 -13.15
N LEU A 328 10.57 16.86 -14.24
CA LEU A 328 10.36 18.28 -14.57
C LEU A 328 8.90 18.60 -14.93
N ALA A 329 8.22 17.68 -15.64
CA ALA A 329 6.84 17.85 -16.09
C ALA A 329 5.80 17.27 -15.13
N GLY A 330 6.21 16.55 -14.11
CA GLY A 330 5.32 15.79 -13.24
C GLY A 330 4.89 16.52 -11.97
N PRO A 331 3.80 16.07 -11.34
CA PRO A 331 3.30 16.62 -10.09
C PRO A 331 4.11 16.09 -8.88
N LEU A 332 5.28 16.65 -8.61
CA LEU A 332 6.15 16.21 -7.50
C LEU A 332 5.54 16.45 -6.11
N GLU A 333 4.45 17.19 -6.02
CA GLU A 333 3.67 17.33 -4.79
C GLU A 333 2.70 16.16 -4.55
N ASP A 334 2.42 15.37 -5.59
CA ASP A 334 1.67 14.13 -5.48
C ASP A 334 2.55 13.04 -4.86
N ARG A 335 2.15 12.55 -3.70
CA ARG A 335 2.92 11.54 -2.96
C ARG A 335 3.20 10.28 -3.78
N THR A 336 2.22 9.76 -4.51
CA THR A 336 2.39 8.56 -5.34
C THR A 336 3.38 8.82 -6.48
N TYR A 337 3.36 10.04 -7.03
CA TYR A 337 4.25 10.41 -8.12
C TYR A 337 5.69 10.59 -7.67
N VAL A 338 5.93 11.35 -6.59
CA VAL A 338 7.29 11.59 -6.09
C VAL A 338 7.95 10.29 -5.60
N GLU A 339 7.17 9.38 -4.99
CA GLU A 339 7.67 8.05 -4.62
C GLU A 339 8.06 7.23 -5.86
N ALA A 340 7.30 7.31 -6.95
CA ALA A 340 7.65 6.65 -8.20
C ALA A 340 8.91 7.24 -8.84
N VAL A 341 9.10 8.58 -8.78
CA VAL A 341 10.35 9.24 -9.20
C VAL A 341 11.53 8.74 -8.38
N GLY A 342 11.38 8.69 -7.04
CA GLY A 342 12.42 8.18 -6.18
C GLY A 342 12.75 6.71 -6.45
N LEU A 343 11.73 5.86 -6.66
CA LEU A 343 11.93 4.46 -7.04
C LEU A 343 12.72 4.33 -8.37
N ALA A 344 12.45 5.22 -9.33
CA ALA A 344 13.21 5.28 -10.59
C ALA A 344 14.66 5.73 -10.39
N ALA A 345 14.93 6.55 -9.37
CA ALA A 345 16.25 7.10 -9.07
C ALA A 345 17.07 6.26 -8.08
N ASP A 346 16.46 5.23 -7.45
CA ASP A 346 17.11 4.40 -6.44
C ASP A 346 18.48 3.90 -6.91
N GLY A 347 19.52 4.13 -6.09
CA GLY A 347 20.93 3.85 -6.40
C GLY A 347 21.64 4.89 -7.27
N SER A 348 20.95 5.96 -7.68
CA SER A 348 21.47 7.06 -8.52
C SER A 348 20.99 8.43 -8.03
N GLU A 349 20.61 8.54 -6.76
CA GLU A 349 19.96 9.70 -6.17
C GLU A 349 20.78 10.98 -6.34
N ASP A 350 22.08 10.90 -6.08
CA ASP A 350 22.99 12.04 -6.18
C ASP A 350 23.21 12.49 -7.63
N GLN A 351 23.32 11.55 -8.56
CA GLN A 351 23.45 11.85 -10.00
C GLN A 351 22.17 12.51 -10.52
N PHE A 352 21.03 11.94 -10.20
CA PHE A 352 19.75 12.46 -10.63
C PHE A 352 19.46 13.85 -10.03
N TRP A 353 19.80 14.09 -8.76
CA TRP A 353 19.69 15.42 -8.17
C TRP A 353 20.57 16.45 -8.87
N ALA A 354 21.80 16.08 -9.21
CA ALA A 354 22.71 16.96 -9.95
C ALA A 354 22.13 17.39 -11.31
N ASP A 355 21.55 16.45 -12.06
CA ASP A 355 20.90 16.75 -13.35
C ASP A 355 19.65 17.64 -13.16
N TYR A 356 18.78 17.29 -12.21
CA TYR A 356 17.55 18.04 -11.93
C TYR A 356 17.86 19.46 -11.44
N SER A 357 18.75 19.61 -10.46
CA SER A 357 19.12 20.91 -9.89
C SER A 357 19.80 21.82 -10.91
N SER A 358 20.70 21.27 -11.72
CA SER A 358 21.35 21.98 -12.82
C SER A 358 20.32 22.51 -13.82
N HIS A 359 19.38 21.66 -14.26
CA HIS A 359 18.34 22.04 -15.21
C HIS A 359 17.41 23.13 -14.65
N ARG A 360 17.02 22.99 -13.37
CA ARG A 360 16.17 23.95 -12.65
C ARG A 360 16.91 25.18 -12.14
N LYS A 361 18.24 25.23 -12.27
CA LYS A 361 19.11 26.29 -11.73
C LYS A 361 18.95 26.45 -10.21
N VAL A 362 18.80 25.35 -9.50
CA VAL A 362 18.76 25.29 -8.04
C VAL A 362 20.18 25.21 -7.55
N SER A 363 20.69 26.28 -6.92
CA SER A 363 22.10 26.36 -6.47
C SER A 363 22.27 25.99 -5.00
N GLY A 364 21.19 25.84 -4.24
CA GLY A 364 21.24 25.47 -2.83
C GLY A 364 19.88 25.56 -2.14
N ALA A 365 19.86 25.33 -0.84
CA ALA A 365 18.66 25.21 -0.02
C ALA A 365 17.69 26.41 -0.10
N LYS A 366 18.16 27.60 -0.41
CA LYS A 366 17.34 28.82 -0.54
C LYS A 366 16.45 28.81 -1.78
N ASP A 367 16.87 28.08 -2.80
CA ASP A 367 16.21 28.06 -4.11
C ASP A 367 15.14 26.96 -4.21
N TRP A 368 14.95 26.16 -3.15
CA TRP A 368 13.98 25.07 -3.17
C TRP A 368 12.56 25.60 -3.13
N ASP A 369 11.82 25.40 -4.22
CA ASP A 369 10.39 25.41 -4.22
C ASP A 369 9.82 24.11 -3.61
N ARG A 370 8.50 23.96 -3.55
CA ARG A 370 7.88 22.75 -3.00
C ARG A 370 8.27 21.49 -3.77
N ALA A 371 8.39 21.56 -5.08
CA ALA A 371 8.79 20.43 -5.92
C ALA A 371 10.22 19.95 -5.62
N ALA A 372 11.18 20.89 -5.55
CA ALA A 372 12.56 20.57 -5.18
C ALA A 372 12.66 20.02 -3.75
N HIS A 373 11.89 20.60 -2.81
CA HIS A 373 11.81 20.10 -1.43
C HIS A 373 11.33 18.64 -1.38
N GLN A 374 10.22 18.32 -2.04
CA GLN A 374 9.66 16.97 -2.07
C GLN A 374 10.61 15.98 -2.75
N LEU A 375 11.28 16.41 -3.80
CA LEU A 375 12.26 15.56 -4.46
C LEU A 375 13.47 15.26 -3.55
N VAL A 376 14.04 16.28 -2.89
CA VAL A 376 15.15 16.09 -1.92
C VAL A 376 14.70 15.23 -0.75
N TRP A 377 13.50 15.47 -0.22
CA TRP A 377 12.91 14.64 0.82
C TRP A 377 12.85 13.16 0.42
N ARG A 378 12.45 12.86 -0.82
CA ARG A 378 12.36 11.47 -1.29
C ARG A 378 13.72 10.85 -1.61
N LEU A 379 14.62 11.60 -2.21
CA LEU A 379 15.93 11.09 -2.66
C LEU A 379 16.91 10.90 -1.50
N HIS A 380 16.96 11.84 -0.57
CA HIS A 380 17.87 11.90 0.59
C HIS A 380 19.30 11.41 0.31
N GLY A 381 19.85 11.73 -0.87
CA GLY A 381 21.22 11.39 -1.26
C GLY A 381 22.28 12.17 -0.48
N ASN A 382 23.52 11.71 -0.55
CA ASN A 382 24.60 12.30 0.22
C ASN A 382 24.91 13.75 -0.18
N SER A 383 24.82 14.08 -1.47
CA SER A 383 25.09 15.44 -1.99
C SER A 383 24.10 16.48 -1.47
N MET A 384 22.90 16.06 -1.06
CA MET A 384 21.83 16.94 -0.60
C MET A 384 21.89 17.25 0.90
N ILE A 385 22.67 16.51 1.70
CA ILE A 385 22.64 16.57 3.16
C ILE A 385 23.00 17.98 3.68
N ALA A 386 24.00 18.62 3.10
CA ALA A 386 24.43 19.96 3.54
C ALA A 386 23.29 20.98 3.37
N ASP A 387 22.59 20.94 2.24
CA ASP A 387 21.47 21.81 1.95
C ASP A 387 20.22 21.47 2.79
N MET A 388 19.95 20.19 3.04
CA MET A 388 18.88 19.77 3.97
C MET A 388 19.10 20.36 5.36
N VAL A 389 20.32 20.25 5.89
CA VAL A 389 20.69 20.83 7.20
C VAL A 389 20.57 22.35 7.18
N ALA A 390 21.09 23.00 6.13
CA ALA A 390 20.99 24.46 6.01
C ALA A 390 19.52 24.90 6.01
N ARG A 391 18.65 24.26 5.23
CA ARG A 391 17.23 24.57 5.15
C ARG A 391 16.50 24.39 6.49
N MET A 392 16.79 23.32 7.21
CA MET A 392 16.19 23.11 8.55
C MET A 392 16.57 24.18 9.57
N LEU A 393 17.70 24.88 9.37
CA LEU A 393 18.16 25.97 10.24
C LEU A 393 17.68 27.37 9.80
N MET A 394 17.04 27.50 8.63
CA MET A 394 16.49 28.78 8.15
C MET A 394 15.23 29.18 8.93
N PRO A 395 15.11 30.42 9.45
CA PRO A 395 13.97 30.84 10.26
C PRO A 395 12.62 30.77 9.53
N GLU A 396 12.61 31.05 8.23
CA GLU A 396 11.44 31.13 7.37
C GLU A 396 10.84 29.77 6.97
N VAL A 397 11.54 28.67 7.18
CA VAL A 397 11.06 27.33 6.81
C VAL A 397 10.04 26.84 7.85
N SER A 398 8.93 26.29 7.36
CA SER A 398 7.85 25.79 8.22
C SER A 398 8.32 24.65 9.13
N THR A 399 7.67 24.46 10.26
CA THR A 399 7.94 23.32 11.16
C THR A 399 7.69 21.99 10.45
N GLU A 400 6.67 21.92 9.62
CA GLU A 400 6.33 20.71 8.86
C GLU A 400 7.42 20.35 7.86
N ASP A 401 7.88 21.30 7.02
CA ASP A 401 8.99 21.06 6.08
C ASP A 401 10.27 20.61 6.79
N ARG A 402 10.57 21.21 7.95
CA ARG A 402 11.73 20.79 8.77
C ARG A 402 11.57 19.36 9.28
N ARG A 403 10.36 18.98 9.72
CA ARG A 403 10.06 17.61 10.17
C ARG A 403 10.19 16.60 9.05
N GLU A 404 9.71 16.93 7.85
CA GLU A 404 9.90 16.11 6.65
C GLU A 404 11.41 15.89 6.39
N LEU A 405 12.22 16.95 6.43
CA LEU A 405 13.66 16.84 6.20
C LEU A 405 14.40 16.08 7.32
N VAL A 406 13.99 16.20 8.59
CA VAL A 406 14.53 15.39 9.69
C VAL A 406 14.27 13.91 9.44
N ALA A 407 13.03 13.55 9.06
CA ALA A 407 12.66 12.17 8.76
C ALA A 407 13.44 11.63 7.56
N SER A 408 13.60 12.44 6.52
CA SER A 408 14.39 12.12 5.32
C SER A 408 15.87 11.91 5.65
N LEU A 409 16.49 12.84 6.39
CA LEU A 409 17.88 12.74 6.82
C LEU A 409 18.14 11.48 7.66
N ALA A 410 17.16 11.08 8.49
CA ALA A 410 17.24 9.87 9.30
C ALA A 410 17.26 8.58 8.47
N MET A 411 16.81 8.60 7.21
CA MET A 411 16.84 7.43 6.32
C MET A 411 18.23 7.24 5.66
N ASN A 412 19.02 8.30 5.57
CA ASN A 412 20.40 8.21 5.03
C ASN A 412 21.35 7.59 6.06
N ARG A 413 22.11 6.58 5.65
CA ARG A 413 22.99 5.77 6.54
C ARG A 413 24.42 6.28 6.64
N SER A 414 24.77 7.40 6.01
CA SER A 414 26.13 7.92 5.98
C SER A 414 26.52 8.61 7.29
N LEU A 415 27.85 8.69 7.51
CA LEU A 415 28.41 9.50 8.60
C LEU A 415 28.03 10.98 8.45
N THR A 416 27.96 11.49 7.23
CA THR A 416 27.56 12.87 6.94
C THR A 416 26.12 13.16 7.41
N ALA A 417 25.21 12.18 7.24
CA ALA A 417 23.82 12.32 7.72
C ALA A 417 23.75 12.32 9.26
N TYR A 418 24.53 11.46 9.92
CA TYR A 418 24.63 11.47 11.38
C TYR A 418 25.16 12.82 11.89
N GLU A 419 26.27 13.33 11.34
CA GLU A 419 26.82 14.64 11.72
C GLU A 419 25.83 15.79 11.40
N GLY A 420 25.13 15.70 10.29
CA GLY A 420 24.04 16.61 9.95
C GLY A 420 22.92 16.62 11.00
N MET A 421 22.47 15.45 11.43
CA MET A 421 21.44 15.32 12.47
C MET A 421 21.89 15.87 13.82
N LYS A 422 23.16 15.65 14.21
CA LYS A 422 23.74 16.29 15.40
C LYS A 422 23.68 17.81 15.30
N ARG A 423 24.06 18.36 14.14
CA ARG A 423 24.03 19.81 13.92
C ARG A 423 22.63 20.38 14.01
N VAL A 424 21.63 19.68 13.46
CA VAL A 424 20.22 20.07 13.59
C VAL A 424 19.81 20.06 15.05
N TYR A 425 20.04 18.97 15.78
CA TYR A 425 19.71 18.86 17.20
C TYR A 425 20.33 19.98 18.06
N LEU A 426 21.58 20.34 17.78
CA LEU A 426 22.30 21.36 18.56
C LEU A 426 21.90 22.81 18.22
N LYS A 427 21.48 23.10 16.98
CA LYS A 427 21.37 24.47 16.47
C LYS A 427 19.96 24.89 16.04
N VAL A 428 19.02 23.97 15.85
CA VAL A 428 17.67 24.33 15.45
C VAL A 428 16.96 25.04 16.61
N GLY A 429 16.39 26.22 16.33
CA GLY A 429 15.66 27.00 17.34
C GLY A 429 14.23 26.53 17.60
N ASN A 430 13.75 25.52 16.90
CA ASN A 430 12.41 24.96 17.03
C ASN A 430 12.45 23.70 17.89
N GLU A 431 11.84 23.74 19.09
CA GLU A 431 11.89 22.64 20.06
C GLU A 431 11.21 21.36 19.56
N GLU A 432 10.17 21.44 18.74
CA GLU A 432 9.51 20.27 18.16
C GLU A 432 10.44 19.53 17.18
N VAL A 433 11.12 20.27 16.32
CA VAL A 433 12.09 19.73 15.37
C VAL A 433 13.29 19.16 16.09
N LYS A 434 13.76 19.84 17.14
CA LYS A 434 14.87 19.39 18.00
C LYS A 434 14.51 18.08 18.72
N ASP A 435 13.29 17.97 19.24
CA ASP A 435 12.84 16.74 19.90
C ASP A 435 12.75 15.58 18.90
N LEU A 436 12.26 15.85 17.70
CA LEU A 436 12.20 14.84 16.62
C LEU A 436 13.62 14.35 16.24
N ALA A 437 14.57 15.27 16.05
CA ALA A 437 15.97 14.93 15.77
C ALA A 437 16.57 14.09 16.91
N LYS A 438 16.31 14.45 18.17
CA LYS A 438 16.69 13.66 19.35
C LYS A 438 16.14 12.24 19.30
N GLN A 439 14.85 12.08 18.97
CA GLN A 439 14.23 10.76 18.89
C GLN A 439 14.89 9.86 17.84
N PHE A 440 15.20 10.39 16.65
CA PHE A 440 15.91 9.63 15.62
C PHE A 440 17.35 9.30 16.03
N LEU A 441 18.07 10.21 16.70
CA LEU A 441 19.40 9.93 17.24
C LEU A 441 19.34 8.79 18.27
N VAL A 442 18.41 8.84 19.24
CA VAL A 442 18.24 7.78 20.25
C VAL A 442 17.97 6.41 19.61
N LYS A 443 17.09 6.35 18.61
CA LYS A 443 16.80 5.10 17.89
C LYS A 443 18.00 4.58 17.11
N SER A 444 18.78 5.48 16.53
CA SER A 444 19.94 5.14 15.69
C SER A 444 21.13 4.58 16.48
N VAL A 445 21.11 4.63 17.82
CA VAL A 445 22.09 3.92 18.65
C VAL A 445 22.16 2.42 18.34
N VAL A 446 21.02 1.83 17.97
CA VAL A 446 20.92 0.38 17.68
C VAL A 446 20.49 0.08 16.24
N HIS A 447 20.28 1.13 15.42
CA HIS A 447 19.75 1.00 14.07
C HIS A 447 20.71 1.56 13.01
N ARG A 448 20.31 2.59 12.24
CA ARG A 448 20.97 3.05 11.03
C ARG A 448 22.38 3.59 11.25
N TRP A 449 22.64 4.19 12.40
CA TRP A 449 23.94 4.80 12.74
C TRP A 449 24.67 4.11 13.89
N LYS A 450 24.34 2.85 14.17
CA LYS A 450 24.91 2.05 15.29
C LYS A 450 26.45 1.94 15.28
N ASP A 451 27.06 2.10 14.10
CA ASP A 451 28.50 2.00 13.90
C ASP A 451 29.21 3.36 14.07
N PHE A 452 28.47 4.43 14.38
CA PHE A 452 28.98 5.76 14.67
C PHE A 452 28.83 6.07 16.17
N PRO A 453 29.56 7.11 16.70
CA PRO A 453 29.56 7.43 18.13
C PRO A 453 28.27 8.15 18.60
N VAL A 454 27.11 7.63 18.21
CA VAL A 454 25.80 8.20 18.55
C VAL A 454 25.54 8.12 20.05
N ARG A 455 25.91 6.99 20.66
CA ARG A 455 25.72 6.75 22.11
C ARG A 455 26.52 7.72 22.95
N GLU A 456 27.81 7.91 22.61
CA GLU A 456 28.71 8.81 23.27
C GLU A 456 28.21 10.26 23.21
N PHE A 457 27.80 10.70 22.04
CA PHE A 457 27.18 12.01 21.85
C PHE A 457 25.95 12.22 22.72
N LEU A 458 25.04 11.25 22.76
CA LEU A 458 23.81 11.36 23.57
C LEU A 458 24.09 11.38 25.08
N ILE A 459 25.15 10.69 25.54
CA ILE A 459 25.62 10.76 26.93
C ILE A 459 26.17 12.16 27.24
N GLU A 460 27.01 12.71 26.37
CA GLU A 460 27.57 14.08 26.52
C GLU A 460 26.46 15.13 26.57
N GLN A 461 25.39 14.93 25.82
CA GLN A 461 24.23 15.85 25.84
C GLN A 461 23.25 15.57 27.00
N GLY A 462 23.52 14.59 27.86
CA GLY A 462 22.63 14.23 28.98
C GLY A 462 21.28 13.63 28.56
N VAL A 463 21.18 13.12 27.33
CA VAL A 463 19.95 12.53 26.79
C VAL A 463 19.76 11.09 27.27
N ILE A 464 20.85 10.34 27.41
CA ILE A 464 20.83 8.97 27.92
C ILE A 464 21.88 8.80 29.03
N ASP A 465 21.63 7.90 29.94
CA ASP A 465 22.56 7.61 31.04
C ASP A 465 23.80 6.85 30.53
N ALA A 466 24.98 7.21 31.03
CA ALA A 466 26.24 6.50 30.74
C ALA A 466 26.19 5.03 31.18
N LYS A 467 25.55 4.78 32.33
CA LYS A 467 25.30 3.43 32.83
C LYS A 467 23.81 3.11 32.63
N PRO A 468 23.47 2.08 31.84
CA PRO A 468 22.07 1.67 31.71
C PRO A 468 21.54 1.30 33.10
N LYS A 469 20.38 1.84 33.45
CA LYS A 469 19.66 1.36 34.63
C LYS A 469 19.46 -0.15 34.47
N PRO A 470 19.72 -0.97 35.50
CA PRO A 470 19.47 -2.38 35.41
C PRO A 470 18.01 -2.60 34.98
N LEU A 471 17.81 -3.41 33.96
CA LEU A 471 16.48 -3.81 33.55
C LEU A 471 15.79 -4.35 34.80
N VAL A 472 14.71 -3.68 35.21
CA VAL A 472 13.83 -4.25 36.22
C VAL A 472 13.42 -5.61 35.67
N GLN A 473 13.91 -6.69 36.32
CA GLN A 473 13.48 -8.03 35.93
C GLN A 473 11.97 -8.06 36.13
N VAL A 474 11.24 -7.98 35.03
CA VAL A 474 9.81 -8.27 35.07
C VAL A 474 9.72 -9.69 35.62
N PRO A 475 9.05 -9.90 36.77
CA PRO A 475 8.91 -11.25 37.33
C PRO A 475 8.45 -12.17 36.20
N LYS A 476 9.17 -13.29 35.99
CA LYS A 476 8.76 -14.28 35.00
C LYS A 476 7.27 -14.55 35.23
N LEU A 477 6.45 -14.34 34.22
CA LEU A 477 5.04 -14.71 34.28
C LEU A 477 5.00 -16.14 34.86
N ARG A 478 4.31 -16.31 35.96
CA ARG A 478 4.11 -17.62 36.55
C ARG A 478 3.46 -18.52 35.50
N THR A 479 4.19 -19.53 35.06
CA THR A 479 3.70 -20.53 34.10
C THR A 479 2.72 -21.52 34.73
N ASP A 480 2.40 -21.34 36.02
CA ASP A 480 1.51 -22.20 36.81
C ASP A 480 0.05 -21.68 36.90
N VAL A 481 -0.32 -20.74 36.02
CA VAL A 481 -1.66 -20.13 35.95
C VAL A 481 -2.77 -21.19 35.81
N GLY A 482 -2.48 -22.33 35.17
CA GLY A 482 -3.43 -23.44 35.03
C GLY A 482 -3.77 -24.16 36.35
N LYS A 483 -3.10 -23.82 37.48
CA LYS A 483 -3.34 -24.40 38.82
C LYS A 483 -4.06 -23.45 39.77
N LEU A 484 -4.42 -22.23 39.31
CA LEU A 484 -5.17 -21.30 40.16
C LEU A 484 -6.63 -21.77 40.26
N LYS A 485 -7.03 -22.13 41.47
CA LYS A 485 -8.43 -22.45 41.75
C LYS A 485 -9.23 -21.15 41.81
N VAL A 486 -10.35 -21.09 41.12
CA VAL A 486 -11.24 -19.90 41.01
C VAL A 486 -11.60 -19.38 42.39
N GLU A 487 -11.85 -20.30 43.37
CA GLU A 487 -12.21 -19.97 44.76
C GLU A 487 -11.06 -19.26 45.50
N LYS A 488 -9.80 -19.48 45.10
CA LYS A 488 -8.65 -18.78 45.69
C LYS A 488 -8.48 -17.39 45.08
N VAL A 489 -8.73 -17.25 43.77
CA VAL A 489 -8.64 -15.96 43.06
C VAL A 489 -9.74 -15.03 43.53
N ALA A 490 -10.97 -15.53 43.70
CA ALA A 490 -12.11 -14.75 44.18
C ALA A 490 -11.95 -14.17 45.61
N LYS A 491 -11.02 -14.72 46.41
CA LYS A 491 -10.71 -14.25 47.77
C LYS A 491 -9.56 -13.26 47.85
N LEU A 492 -8.91 -12.94 46.71
CA LEU A 492 -7.83 -11.96 46.67
C LEU A 492 -8.40 -10.54 46.74
N ALA A 493 -7.82 -9.69 47.57
CA ALA A 493 -8.11 -8.27 47.53
C ALA A 493 -7.63 -7.67 46.21
N GLY A 494 -8.54 -7.15 45.43
CA GLY A 494 -8.23 -6.48 44.16
C GLY A 494 -7.70 -5.07 44.38
N ASP A 495 -6.80 -4.64 43.50
CA ASP A 495 -6.33 -3.27 43.41
C ASP A 495 -6.78 -2.73 42.04
N ALA A 496 -7.79 -1.85 42.04
CA ALA A 496 -8.42 -1.36 40.80
C ALA A 496 -7.44 -0.57 39.93
N GLU A 497 -6.54 0.22 40.49
CA GLU A 497 -5.57 1.04 39.72
C GLU A 497 -4.50 0.14 39.06
N LYS A 498 -3.97 -0.82 39.78
CA LYS A 498 -3.05 -1.81 39.20
C LYS A 498 -3.75 -2.72 38.19
N GLY A 499 -5.02 -3.06 38.45
CA GLY A 499 -5.86 -3.83 37.53
C GLY A 499 -6.05 -3.08 36.20
N LYS A 500 -6.33 -1.77 36.23
CA LYS A 500 -6.47 -0.92 35.07
C LYS A 500 -5.18 -0.87 34.22
N LEU A 501 -4.02 -0.76 34.87
CA LEU A 501 -2.73 -0.81 34.18
C LEU A 501 -2.48 -2.20 33.55
N SER A 502 -2.83 -3.26 34.24
CA SER A 502 -2.68 -4.63 33.74
C SER A 502 -3.63 -4.94 32.59
N ALA A 503 -4.84 -4.35 32.60
CA ALA A 503 -5.84 -4.48 31.54
C ALA A 503 -5.47 -3.74 30.26
N ALA A 504 -4.44 -2.88 30.24
CA ALA A 504 -4.01 -2.15 29.06
C ALA A 504 -3.73 -3.05 27.85
N ARG A 505 -3.27 -4.28 28.09
CA ARG A 505 -3.08 -5.30 27.03
C ARG A 505 -4.39 -5.79 26.42
N CYS A 506 -5.47 -5.77 27.19
CA CYS A 506 -6.79 -6.22 26.73
C CYS A 506 -7.47 -5.15 25.87
N TYR A 507 -7.12 -3.87 26.07
CA TYR A 507 -7.70 -2.75 25.33
C TYR A 507 -7.29 -2.72 23.85
N SER A 508 -6.27 -3.45 23.47
CA SER A 508 -5.90 -3.63 22.07
C SER A 508 -6.92 -4.47 21.28
N CYS A 509 -7.72 -5.30 21.98
CA CYS A 509 -8.71 -6.19 21.37
C CYS A 509 -10.12 -5.98 21.91
N HIS A 510 -10.27 -5.41 23.12
CA HIS A 510 -11.54 -5.29 23.80
C HIS A 510 -11.82 -3.86 24.24
N GLN A 511 -13.10 -3.50 24.25
CA GLN A 511 -13.56 -2.26 24.86
C GLN A 511 -14.00 -2.51 26.32
N PHE A 512 -13.62 -1.59 27.21
CA PHE A 512 -14.08 -1.55 28.59
C PHE A 512 -14.34 -0.09 28.99
N ASP A 513 -15.58 0.24 29.32
CA ASP A 513 -16.03 1.60 29.70
C ASP A 513 -15.57 2.73 28.73
N GLY A 514 -15.65 2.47 27.43
CA GLY A 514 -15.26 3.42 26.38
C GLY A 514 -13.75 3.51 26.12
N ILE A 515 -12.93 2.75 26.84
CA ILE A 515 -11.48 2.64 26.61
C ILE A 515 -11.19 1.34 25.84
N GLY A 516 -10.31 1.42 24.84
CA GLY A 516 -9.93 0.27 24.00
C GLY A 516 -10.70 0.21 22.69
N VAL A 517 -10.50 -0.88 21.94
CA VAL A 517 -11.08 -1.11 20.61
C VAL A 517 -12.19 -2.16 20.65
N GLU A 518 -13.14 -2.03 19.75
CA GLU A 518 -14.31 -2.93 19.67
C GLU A 518 -14.07 -4.09 18.69
N PHE A 519 -12.92 -4.75 18.81
CA PHE A 519 -12.56 -5.92 18.01
C PHE A 519 -13.11 -7.20 18.65
N GLY A 520 -12.89 -7.39 19.94
CA GLY A 520 -13.49 -8.44 20.75
C GLY A 520 -14.75 -7.95 21.47
N PRO A 521 -15.48 -8.85 22.16
CA PRO A 521 -16.66 -8.46 22.93
C PRO A 521 -16.31 -7.41 23.99
N ASN A 522 -17.22 -6.45 24.17
CA ASN A 522 -17.09 -5.45 25.23
C ASN A 522 -17.08 -6.13 26.60
N LEU A 523 -16.07 -5.85 27.41
CA LEU A 523 -15.86 -6.48 28.71
C LEU A 523 -16.69 -5.85 29.85
N LYS A 524 -17.44 -4.76 29.56
CA LYS A 524 -18.31 -4.12 30.55
C LYS A 524 -19.38 -5.11 31.03
N GLY A 525 -19.39 -5.37 32.33
CA GLY A 525 -20.36 -6.28 32.95
C GLY A 525 -19.97 -7.77 32.90
N TRP A 526 -18.82 -8.14 32.33
CA TRP A 526 -18.27 -9.48 32.46
C TRP A 526 -17.84 -9.71 33.93
N GLY A 527 -18.41 -10.69 34.58
CA GLY A 527 -18.14 -11.01 35.99
C GLY A 527 -19.23 -10.56 36.97
N LYS A 528 -20.40 -10.16 36.45
CA LYS A 528 -21.62 -9.98 37.25
C LYS A 528 -22.46 -11.23 37.25
#